data_cfac9510b8d3596d7ab2c2e328a6a3c5
#
_entry.id   cfac9510b8d3596d7ab2c2e328a6a3c5
#
_cell.length_a   1.000
_cell.length_b   1.000
_cell.length_c   1.000
_cell.angle_alpha   90.00
_cell.angle_beta   90.00
_cell.angle_gamma   90.00
#
_symmetry.space_group_name_H-M   'P 1'
#
loop_
_entity.id
_entity.type
_entity.pdbx_description
1 polymer ?
#
loop_
_entity_poly.entity_id
_entity_poly.type
_entity_poly.pdbx_seq_one_letter_code
_entity_poly.pdbx_strand_id
1 'polypeptide(L)'
;IKNEIPAGFKLAEESSKFFIAKQTVNTDVNEQNEFSVWTEAEIGIMAFREADVNEIINNNIKKELSPDLKLKGFTLVYENGKYDTIKGVLILPIAYKVTTEYPIDIEKLKGLLVGKSELELRTFLFSIPALASVHVSFWPFWVDRVPAVNKVDITVE
;
A
#
# COMPACT_ATOMS: atom_id res chain seq x y z
N ILE A 1 0.92 -20.77 18.75
CA ILE A 1 -0.18 -20.21 17.91
C ILE A 1 0.37 -19.54 16.64
N LYS A 2 1.40 -18.66 16.73
CA LYS A 2 1.94 -17.98 15.51
C LYS A 2 2.49 -18.95 14.44
N ASN A 3 2.89 -20.16 14.82
CA ASN A 3 3.43 -21.16 13.90
C ASN A 3 2.34 -21.95 13.14
N GLU A 4 1.07 -21.79 13.50
CA GLU A 4 -0.07 -22.50 12.90
C GLU A 4 -0.87 -21.62 11.93
N ILE A 5 -0.45 -20.35 11.74
CA ILE A 5 -1.15 -19.44 10.85
C ILE A 5 -0.82 -19.80 9.40
N PRO A 6 -1.82 -20.09 8.54
CA PRO A 6 -1.58 -20.35 7.13
C PRO A 6 -0.87 -19.18 6.46
N ALA A 7 0.00 -19.47 5.50
CA ALA A 7 0.71 -18.44 4.75
C ALA A 7 -0.26 -17.44 4.11
N GLY A 8 0.04 -16.14 4.21
CA GLY A 8 -0.78 -15.08 3.67
C GLY A 8 -1.95 -14.62 4.54
N PHE A 9 -2.10 -15.19 5.75
CA PHE A 9 -3.09 -14.72 6.71
C PHE A 9 -2.44 -13.85 7.79
N LYS A 10 -3.20 -12.88 8.26
CA LYS A 10 -2.89 -12.02 9.41
C LYS A 10 -3.89 -12.23 10.52
N LEU A 11 -3.44 -12.24 11.77
CA LEU A 11 -4.32 -12.31 12.94
C LEU A 11 -4.88 -10.93 13.27
N ALA A 12 -6.15 -10.88 13.59
CA ALA A 12 -6.80 -9.72 14.21
C ALA A 12 -6.75 -9.92 15.73
N GLU A 13 -5.68 -9.43 16.36
CA GLU A 13 -5.39 -9.68 17.79
C GLU A 13 -6.55 -9.20 18.69
N GLU A 14 -7.26 -8.14 18.30
CA GLU A 14 -8.42 -7.59 19.01
C GLU A 14 -9.64 -8.54 19.02
N SER A 15 -9.63 -9.55 18.15
CA SER A 15 -10.68 -10.58 18.10
C SER A 15 -10.42 -11.75 19.03
N SER A 16 -9.29 -11.74 19.75
CA SER A 16 -8.92 -12.86 20.60
C SER A 16 -9.93 -13.09 21.72
N LYS A 17 -10.38 -14.31 21.86
CA LYS A 17 -11.24 -14.77 22.93
C LYS A 17 -10.58 -15.93 23.65
N PHE A 18 -10.46 -15.79 24.96
CA PHE A 18 -10.00 -16.83 25.83
C PHE A 18 -11.19 -17.42 26.58
N PHE A 19 -11.30 -18.72 26.63
CA PHE A 19 -12.29 -19.42 27.44
C PHE A 19 -11.71 -20.70 28.01
N ILE A 20 -12.20 -21.06 29.20
CA ILE A 20 -11.85 -22.30 29.86
C ILE A 20 -12.81 -23.38 29.35
N ALA A 21 -12.28 -24.34 28.58
CA ALA A 21 -13.05 -25.44 28.02
C ALA A 21 -13.39 -26.48 29.06
N LYS A 22 -12.44 -26.75 29.99
CA LYS A 22 -12.62 -27.74 31.06
C LYS A 22 -11.77 -27.36 32.26
N GLN A 23 -12.34 -27.58 33.45
CA GLN A 23 -11.60 -27.43 34.69
C GLN A 23 -11.93 -28.63 35.59
N THR A 24 -10.89 -29.28 36.11
CA THR A 24 -11.02 -30.40 37.05
C THR A 24 -10.21 -30.06 38.30
N VAL A 25 -10.87 -30.06 39.44
CA VAL A 25 -10.24 -29.85 40.73
C VAL A 25 -10.07 -31.23 41.40
N ASN A 26 -8.83 -31.61 41.66
CA ASN A 26 -8.57 -32.78 42.52
C ASN A 26 -8.50 -32.28 43.97
N THR A 27 -9.49 -32.65 44.76
CA THR A 27 -9.60 -32.28 46.16
C THR A 27 -8.87 -33.25 47.11
N ASP A 28 -8.28 -34.30 46.56
CA ASP A 28 -7.42 -35.17 47.36
C ASP A 28 -6.14 -34.41 47.72
N VAL A 29 -6.04 -34.11 48.97
CA VAL A 29 -4.93 -33.29 49.53
C VAL A 29 -3.74 -34.23 49.75
N ASN A 30 -2.56 -33.80 49.24
CA ASN A 30 -1.32 -34.54 49.49
C ASN A 30 -0.81 -34.37 50.95
N GLU A 31 0.31 -34.98 51.30
CA GLU A 31 0.92 -34.90 52.64
C GLU A 31 1.35 -33.46 52.99
N GLN A 32 1.51 -32.58 52.02
CA GLN A 32 1.85 -31.15 52.16
C GLN A 32 0.61 -30.27 52.24
N ASN A 33 -0.59 -30.83 52.27
CA ASN A 33 -1.86 -30.11 52.31
C ASN A 33 -2.16 -29.32 51.03
N GLU A 34 -1.66 -29.76 49.87
CA GLU A 34 -1.86 -29.14 48.54
C GLU A 34 -2.90 -29.93 47.75
N PHE A 35 -3.68 -29.22 46.93
CA PHE A 35 -4.60 -29.76 45.95
C PHE A 35 -4.18 -29.38 44.54
N SER A 36 -4.62 -30.09 43.55
CA SER A 36 -4.29 -29.76 42.12
C SER A 36 -5.52 -29.35 41.35
N VAL A 37 -5.32 -28.39 40.46
CA VAL A 37 -6.32 -27.97 39.49
C VAL A 37 -5.77 -28.17 38.06
N TRP A 38 -6.48 -28.94 37.29
CA TRP A 38 -6.20 -29.11 35.89
C TRP A 38 -7.18 -28.24 35.07
N THR A 39 -6.65 -27.43 34.17
CA THR A 39 -7.44 -26.50 33.36
C THR A 39 -7.05 -26.65 31.89
N GLU A 40 -8.05 -26.88 31.06
CA GLU A 40 -7.95 -26.82 29.60
C GLU A 40 -8.55 -25.50 29.13
N ALA A 41 -7.78 -24.75 28.38
CA ALA A 41 -8.18 -23.44 27.89
C ALA A 41 -8.02 -23.37 26.36
N GLU A 42 -8.92 -22.66 25.72
CA GLU A 42 -8.90 -22.44 24.29
C GLU A 42 -8.81 -20.93 23.99
N ILE A 43 -8.11 -20.60 22.91
CA ILE A 43 -8.06 -19.24 22.37
C ILE A 43 -8.61 -19.27 20.95
N GLY A 44 -9.72 -18.57 20.76
CA GLY A 44 -10.26 -18.29 19.42
C GLY A 44 -9.77 -16.92 18.95
N ILE A 45 -9.28 -16.84 17.72
CA ILE A 45 -8.85 -15.59 17.10
C ILE A 45 -9.25 -15.58 15.63
N MET A 46 -9.70 -14.43 15.12
CA MET A 46 -9.98 -14.27 13.70
C MET A 46 -8.71 -13.99 12.92
N ALA A 47 -8.66 -14.54 11.71
CA ALA A 47 -7.62 -14.24 10.75
C ALA A 47 -8.23 -13.75 9.43
N PHE A 48 -7.55 -12.88 8.74
CA PHE A 48 -7.94 -12.40 7.42
C PHE A 48 -6.80 -12.58 6.43
N ARG A 49 -7.14 -12.71 5.15
CA ARG A 49 -6.15 -12.84 4.09
C ARG A 49 -5.72 -11.45 3.63
N GLU A 50 -4.42 -11.17 3.76
CA GLU A 50 -3.86 -9.87 3.39
C GLU A 50 -4.03 -9.54 1.89
N ALA A 51 -4.00 -10.58 1.04
CA ALA A 51 -4.23 -10.43 -0.39
C ALA A 51 -5.62 -9.86 -0.73
N ASP A 52 -6.66 -10.32 0.00
CA ASP A 52 -8.04 -9.85 -0.22
C ASP A 52 -8.18 -8.37 0.16
N VAL A 53 -7.53 -7.95 1.24
CA VAL A 53 -7.49 -6.55 1.66
C VAL A 53 -6.77 -5.69 0.61
N ASN A 54 -5.61 -6.15 0.13
CA ASN A 54 -4.85 -5.45 -0.91
C ASN A 54 -5.67 -5.30 -2.19
N GLU A 55 -6.43 -6.32 -2.58
CA GLU A 55 -7.30 -6.28 -3.76
C GLU A 55 -8.41 -5.25 -3.61
N ILE A 56 -9.10 -5.24 -2.45
CA ILE A 56 -10.17 -4.27 -2.15
C ILE A 56 -9.64 -2.84 -2.22
N ILE A 57 -8.51 -2.57 -1.53
CA ILE A 57 -7.91 -1.23 -1.50
C ILE A 57 -7.43 -0.81 -2.90
N ASN A 58 -6.77 -1.70 -3.64
CA ASN A 58 -6.33 -1.43 -5.01
C ASN A 58 -7.51 -1.06 -5.94
N ASN A 59 -8.63 -1.78 -5.81
CA ASN A 59 -9.82 -1.50 -6.59
C ASN A 59 -10.47 -0.16 -6.21
N ASN A 60 -10.44 0.22 -4.94
CA ASN A 60 -10.93 1.53 -4.49
C ASN A 60 -10.02 2.65 -4.99
N ILE A 61 -8.70 2.52 -4.85
CA ILE A 61 -7.74 3.49 -5.37
C ILE A 61 -7.96 3.73 -6.87
N LYS A 62 -8.11 2.66 -7.66
CA LYS A 62 -8.33 2.77 -9.11
C LYS A 62 -9.61 3.51 -9.49
N LYS A 63 -10.66 3.45 -8.65
CA LYS A 63 -11.92 4.18 -8.88
C LYS A 63 -11.79 5.67 -8.58
N GLU A 64 -10.95 6.02 -7.61
CA GLU A 64 -10.76 7.40 -7.14
C GLU A 64 -9.62 8.11 -7.87
N LEU A 65 -8.73 7.34 -8.52
CA LEU A 65 -7.57 7.86 -9.20
C LEU A 65 -7.97 8.66 -10.45
N SER A 66 -7.40 9.88 -10.58
CA SER A 66 -7.57 10.67 -11.80
C SER A 66 -7.07 9.90 -13.03
N PRO A 67 -7.78 10.01 -14.19
CA PRO A 67 -7.39 9.33 -15.44
C PRO A 67 -5.97 9.65 -15.91
N ASP A 68 -5.45 10.82 -15.53
CA ASP A 68 -4.12 11.30 -15.91
C ASP A 68 -3.00 10.70 -15.06
N LEU A 69 -3.35 9.97 -14.00
CA LEU A 69 -2.38 9.39 -13.08
C LEU A 69 -2.31 7.88 -13.22
N LYS A 70 -1.11 7.34 -13.00
CA LYS A 70 -0.91 5.89 -12.82
C LYS A 70 -0.57 5.59 -11.36
N LEU A 71 -1.12 4.50 -10.86
CA LEU A 71 -0.75 3.96 -9.57
C LEU A 71 0.64 3.33 -9.65
N LYS A 72 1.60 3.87 -8.91
CA LYS A 72 2.95 3.31 -8.76
C LYS A 72 3.00 2.27 -7.64
N GLY A 73 2.24 2.53 -6.56
CA GLY A 73 2.13 1.62 -5.42
C GLY A 73 1.35 2.24 -4.28
N PHE A 74 1.10 1.44 -3.25
CA PHE A 74 0.51 1.91 -2.00
C PHE A 74 1.06 1.12 -0.82
N THR A 75 0.97 1.71 0.37
CA THR A 75 1.31 1.05 1.64
C THR A 75 0.09 1.08 2.55
N LEU A 76 -0.11 0.01 3.31
CA LEU A 76 -1.21 -0.13 4.26
C LEU A 76 -0.70 -0.06 5.69
N VAL A 77 -1.47 0.62 6.54
CA VAL A 77 -1.29 0.62 7.99
C VAL A 77 -2.60 0.16 8.60
N TYR A 78 -2.56 -0.97 9.27
CA TYR A 78 -3.70 -1.51 10.01
C TYR A 78 -3.77 -0.82 11.36
N GLU A 79 -4.92 -0.25 11.66
CA GLU A 79 -5.20 0.35 12.95
C GLU A 79 -5.91 -0.66 13.87
N ASN A 80 -6.11 -0.29 15.13
CA ASN A 80 -6.76 -1.18 16.10
C ASN A 80 -8.19 -1.48 15.66
N GLY A 81 -8.45 -2.75 15.38
CA GLY A 81 -9.76 -3.25 15.00
C GLY A 81 -10.75 -3.29 16.16
N LYS A 82 -12.03 -3.43 15.81
CA LYS A 82 -13.10 -3.68 16.79
C LYS A 82 -13.82 -4.96 16.41
N TYR A 83 -13.95 -5.86 17.35
CA TYR A 83 -14.68 -7.10 17.16
C TYR A 83 -16.07 -7.04 17.85
N ASP A 84 -17.12 -7.06 17.03
CA ASP A 84 -18.49 -7.23 17.51
C ASP A 84 -18.76 -8.71 17.78
N THR A 85 -18.78 -9.07 19.07
CA THR A 85 -18.96 -10.46 19.50
C THR A 85 -20.37 -10.98 19.24
N ILE A 86 -21.36 -10.09 19.14
CA ILE A 86 -22.77 -10.48 18.94
C ILE A 86 -22.99 -10.81 17.46
N LYS A 87 -22.47 -9.97 16.58
CA LYS A 87 -22.62 -10.12 15.12
C LYS A 87 -21.55 -11.02 14.50
N GLY A 88 -20.47 -11.33 15.22
CA GLY A 88 -19.31 -12.05 14.67
C GLY A 88 -18.57 -11.25 13.59
N VAL A 89 -18.60 -9.92 13.67
CA VAL A 89 -18.02 -9.02 12.66
C VAL A 89 -16.76 -8.36 13.21
N LEU A 90 -15.70 -8.43 12.45
CA LEU A 90 -14.47 -7.66 12.68
C LEU A 90 -14.51 -6.40 11.82
N ILE A 91 -14.39 -5.24 12.46
CA ILE A 91 -14.21 -3.94 11.81
C ILE A 91 -12.73 -3.60 11.93
N LEU A 92 -12.03 -3.54 10.81
CA LEU A 92 -10.61 -3.27 10.75
C LEU A 92 -10.37 -1.96 10.01
N PRO A 93 -10.09 -0.84 10.70
CA PRO A 93 -9.72 0.40 10.06
C PRO A 93 -8.35 0.27 9.38
N ILE A 94 -8.25 0.77 8.17
CA ILE A 94 -7.02 0.69 7.38
C ILE A 94 -6.72 2.09 6.84
N ALA A 95 -5.59 2.66 7.26
CA ALA A 95 -5.03 3.83 6.63
C ALA A 95 -4.12 3.38 5.48
N TYR A 96 -4.16 4.10 4.36
CA TYR A 96 -3.28 3.80 3.24
C TYR A 96 -2.67 5.07 2.64
N LYS A 97 -1.44 4.92 2.17
CA LYS A 97 -0.72 5.97 1.44
C LYS A 97 -0.50 5.51 0.02
N VAL A 98 -0.94 6.31 -0.94
CA VAL A 98 -0.82 6.03 -2.38
C VAL A 98 0.36 6.81 -2.95
N THR A 99 1.14 6.15 -3.79
CA THR A 99 2.14 6.79 -4.64
C THR A 99 1.68 6.68 -6.09
N THR A 100 1.58 7.83 -6.74
CA THR A 100 1.15 7.95 -8.13
C THR A 100 2.23 8.57 -8.98
N GLU A 101 2.14 8.37 -10.28
CA GLU A 101 3.01 9.01 -11.26
C GLU A 101 2.19 9.49 -12.46
N TYR A 102 2.64 10.57 -13.09
CA TYR A 102 2.15 10.95 -14.41
C TYR A 102 2.88 10.13 -15.48
N PRO A 103 2.16 9.38 -16.32
CA PRO A 103 2.77 8.67 -17.42
C PRO A 103 3.20 9.65 -18.51
N ILE A 104 4.48 9.96 -18.58
CA ILE A 104 5.01 10.82 -19.65
C ILE A 104 5.36 9.93 -20.84
N ASP A 105 4.65 10.15 -21.95
CA ASP A 105 4.99 9.55 -23.24
C ASP A 105 6.14 10.36 -23.85
N ILE A 106 7.36 9.85 -23.69
CA ILE A 106 8.59 10.55 -24.12
C ILE A 106 8.60 10.74 -25.65
N GLU A 107 8.16 9.78 -26.43
CA GLU A 107 8.18 9.88 -27.89
C GLU A 107 7.18 10.93 -28.39
N LYS A 108 5.99 10.95 -27.81
CA LYS A 108 4.99 11.98 -28.09
C LYS A 108 5.50 13.35 -27.65
N LEU A 109 6.14 13.42 -26.48
CA LEU A 109 6.73 14.67 -25.97
C LEU A 109 7.81 15.17 -26.92
N LYS A 110 8.78 14.35 -27.33
CA LYS A 110 9.80 14.72 -28.31
C LYS A 110 9.19 15.31 -29.58
N GLY A 111 8.13 14.69 -30.12
CA GLY A 111 7.42 15.18 -31.30
C GLY A 111 6.83 16.58 -31.11
N LEU A 112 6.32 16.91 -29.92
CA LEU A 112 5.76 18.22 -29.60
C LEU A 112 6.84 19.31 -29.40
N LEU A 113 8.08 18.93 -29.16
CA LEU A 113 9.20 19.85 -28.93
C LEU A 113 9.89 20.31 -30.21
N VAL A 114 9.86 19.52 -31.27
CA VAL A 114 10.56 19.79 -32.54
C VAL A 114 10.22 21.17 -33.08
N GLY A 115 11.24 21.92 -33.50
CA GLY A 115 11.13 23.26 -34.10
C GLY A 115 10.93 24.41 -33.09
N LYS A 116 10.68 24.12 -31.81
CA LYS A 116 10.54 25.16 -30.77
C LYS A 116 11.88 25.82 -30.47
N SER A 117 11.87 27.11 -30.28
CA SER A 117 12.99 27.86 -29.72
C SER A 117 13.16 27.53 -28.22
N GLU A 118 14.29 27.93 -27.64
CA GLU A 118 14.54 27.71 -26.21
C GLU A 118 13.43 28.28 -25.31
N LEU A 119 12.99 29.51 -25.62
CA LEU A 119 11.94 30.17 -24.83
C LEU A 119 10.59 29.45 -24.94
N GLU A 120 10.19 29.08 -26.16
CA GLU A 120 8.97 28.33 -26.42
C GLU A 120 9.01 26.94 -25.76
N LEU A 121 10.17 26.28 -25.80
CA LEU A 121 10.42 25.00 -25.18
C LEU A 121 10.26 25.07 -23.65
N ARG A 122 10.92 26.02 -23.01
CA ARG A 122 10.80 26.25 -21.55
C ARG A 122 9.36 26.54 -21.16
N THR A 123 8.71 27.47 -21.86
CA THR A 123 7.30 27.82 -21.58
C THR A 123 6.39 26.60 -21.71
N PHE A 124 6.58 25.79 -22.75
CA PHE A 124 5.79 24.58 -22.96
C PHE A 124 6.05 23.53 -21.84
N LEU A 125 7.31 23.25 -21.52
CA LEU A 125 7.65 22.25 -20.50
C LEU A 125 7.16 22.66 -19.11
N PHE A 126 7.27 23.95 -18.75
CA PHE A 126 6.72 24.45 -17.48
C PHE A 126 5.19 24.45 -17.42
N SER A 127 4.50 24.34 -18.56
CA SER A 127 3.04 24.18 -18.58
C SER A 127 2.57 22.76 -18.28
N ILE A 128 3.50 21.79 -18.21
CA ILE A 128 3.19 20.39 -17.92
C ILE A 128 3.18 20.20 -16.38
N PRO A 129 2.02 19.94 -15.74
CA PRO A 129 1.94 19.84 -14.28
C PRO A 129 2.79 18.72 -13.67
N ALA A 130 3.16 17.72 -14.48
CA ALA A 130 3.96 16.59 -14.07
C ALA A 130 5.44 16.91 -13.83
N LEU A 131 5.92 18.07 -14.31
CA LEU A 131 7.33 18.43 -14.27
C LEU A 131 7.59 19.43 -13.13
N ALA A 132 8.28 19.01 -12.08
CA ALA A 132 8.65 19.87 -10.96
C ALA A 132 9.83 20.80 -11.30
N SER A 133 10.74 20.34 -12.15
CA SER A 133 11.89 21.12 -12.63
C SER A 133 12.25 20.69 -14.05
N VAL A 134 12.81 21.62 -14.81
CA VAL A 134 13.22 21.36 -16.20
C VAL A 134 14.58 21.98 -16.44
N HIS A 135 15.51 21.19 -16.93
CA HIS A 135 16.80 21.66 -17.42
C HIS A 135 16.85 21.48 -18.95
N VAL A 136 17.18 22.53 -19.67
CA VAL A 136 17.27 22.53 -21.14
C VAL A 136 18.65 22.96 -21.55
N SER A 137 19.31 22.19 -22.43
CA SER A 137 20.56 22.56 -23.06
C SER A 137 20.52 22.28 -24.54
N PHE A 138 21.09 23.18 -25.33
CA PHE A 138 21.28 23.03 -26.77
C PHE A 138 22.75 22.80 -27.09
N TRP A 139 23.02 21.81 -27.91
CA TRP A 139 24.36 21.54 -28.38
C TRP A 139 24.37 21.25 -29.88
N PRO A 140 25.29 21.81 -30.69
CA PRO A 140 26.26 22.89 -30.33
C PRO A 140 25.61 24.27 -30.08
N PHE A 141 26.36 25.22 -29.52
CA PHE A 141 25.88 26.52 -29.04
C PHE A 141 25.18 27.41 -30.10
N TRP A 142 25.34 27.11 -31.38
CA TRP A 142 24.66 27.83 -32.48
C TRP A 142 23.28 27.23 -32.85
N VAL A 143 22.86 26.16 -32.17
CA VAL A 143 21.52 25.62 -32.34
C VAL A 143 20.55 26.43 -31.50
N ASP A 144 19.58 27.05 -32.18
CA ASP A 144 18.58 27.92 -31.55
C ASP A 144 17.18 27.33 -31.50
N ARG A 145 16.98 26.17 -32.14
CA ARG A 145 15.71 25.44 -32.17
C ARG A 145 15.90 23.94 -31.99
N VAL A 146 14.89 23.33 -31.40
CA VAL A 146 14.86 21.86 -31.22
C VAL A 146 14.95 21.15 -32.56
N PRO A 147 15.96 20.30 -32.77
CA PRO A 147 16.16 19.59 -34.03
C PRO A 147 15.15 18.46 -34.22
N ALA A 148 15.36 17.59 -35.23
CA ALA A 148 14.51 16.44 -35.45
C ALA A 148 14.50 15.49 -34.24
N VAL A 149 13.41 14.74 -34.07
CA VAL A 149 13.11 13.85 -32.92
C VAL A 149 14.28 12.94 -32.52
N ASN A 150 15.00 12.41 -33.50
CA ASN A 150 16.14 11.52 -33.31
C ASN A 150 17.40 12.17 -32.74
N LYS A 151 17.40 13.49 -32.58
CA LYS A 151 18.50 14.27 -31.97
C LYS A 151 18.09 14.93 -30.64
N VAL A 152 16.96 14.52 -30.10
CA VAL A 152 16.44 15.00 -28.81
C VAL A 152 16.59 13.90 -27.78
N ASP A 153 17.34 14.14 -26.72
CA ASP A 153 17.44 13.28 -25.55
C ASP A 153 16.61 13.87 -24.41
N ILE A 154 15.79 13.04 -23.78
CA ILE A 154 15.00 13.38 -22.60
C ILE A 154 15.29 12.36 -21.51
N THR A 155 15.72 12.84 -20.38
CA THR A 155 15.86 12.04 -19.15
C THR A 155 14.84 12.53 -18.14
N VAL A 156 14.13 11.61 -17.52
CA VAL A 156 13.17 11.87 -16.43
C VAL A 156 13.71 11.25 -15.16
N GLU A 157 13.84 12.05 -14.10
CA GLU A 157 14.31 11.62 -12.78
C GLU A 157 13.19 11.65 -11.74
#